data_7c80c06699db02738410a0496f7efa8d
#
_entry.id   7c80c06699db02738410a0496f7efa8d
#
_cell.length_a   1.000
_cell.length_b   1.000
_cell.length_c   1.000
_cell.angle_alpha   90.00
_cell.angle_beta   90.00
_cell.angle_gamma   90.00
#
_symmetry.space_group_name_H-M   'P 1'
#
loop_
_entity.id
_entity.type
_entity.pdbx_description
1 polymer ?
#
loop_
_entity_poly.entity_id
_entity_poly.type
_entity_poly.pdbx_seq_one_letter_code
_entity_poly.pdbx_strand_id
1 'polypeptide(L)'
;MEALSVKGLCKEYPSFSLKDISFSVEQGTIMGFIGRNGAGKTTTLKSILNLVHPSRGEIRFFGMELEKNELEIKKQIGFVSGGIDYYVKKKIKTITNVTRRFYDDWDEQAYRRYMAQFELDESKTPDQLSAGMKVKYALTLALSH
;
A
#
# COMPACT_ATOMS: atom_id res chain seq x y z
N MET A 1 7.94 4.51 -18.29
CA MET A 1 7.97 3.07 -17.90
C MET A 1 6.80 2.81 -16.99
N GLU A 2 6.02 1.76 -17.26
CA GLU A 2 4.87 1.41 -16.41
C GLU A 2 5.32 0.93 -15.04
N ALA A 3 4.84 1.60 -13.99
CA ALA A 3 5.02 1.16 -12.61
C ALA A 3 4.02 0.05 -12.24
N LEU A 4 2.80 0.16 -12.74
CA LEU A 4 1.73 -0.82 -12.57
C LEU A 4 1.01 -1.03 -13.90
N SER A 5 0.76 -2.26 -14.26
CA SER A 5 -0.08 -2.67 -15.40
C SER A 5 -1.10 -3.70 -14.94
N VAL A 6 -2.37 -3.44 -15.20
CA VAL A 6 -3.50 -4.35 -14.93
C VAL A 6 -4.21 -4.62 -16.25
N LYS A 7 -4.37 -5.88 -16.61
CA LYS A 7 -5.00 -6.28 -17.89
C LYS A 7 -6.06 -7.34 -17.68
N GLY A 8 -7.28 -7.07 -18.11
CA GLY A 8 -8.39 -8.00 -18.12
C GLY A 8 -8.76 -8.57 -16.74
N LEU A 9 -8.54 -7.78 -15.67
CA LEU A 9 -8.79 -8.23 -14.30
C LEU A 9 -10.27 -8.51 -14.08
N CYS A 10 -10.58 -9.73 -13.67
CA CYS A 10 -11.92 -10.17 -13.30
C CYS A 10 -11.92 -10.82 -11.92
N LYS A 11 -13.00 -10.59 -11.18
CA LYS A 11 -13.26 -11.30 -9.91
C LYS A 11 -14.75 -11.54 -9.77
N GLU A 12 -15.11 -12.77 -9.51
CA GLU A 12 -16.50 -13.19 -9.33
C GLU A 12 -16.80 -13.46 -7.85
N TYR A 13 -17.92 -12.94 -7.41
CA TYR A 13 -18.55 -13.23 -6.12
C TYR A 13 -20.03 -13.56 -6.36
N PRO A 14 -20.72 -14.24 -5.45
CA PRO A 14 -22.14 -14.59 -5.63
C PRO A 14 -23.06 -13.40 -5.93
N SER A 15 -22.77 -12.23 -5.36
CA SER A 15 -23.59 -11.02 -5.48
C SER A 15 -22.94 -9.88 -6.27
N PHE A 16 -21.69 -10.06 -6.75
CA PHE A 16 -20.94 -9.00 -7.41
C PHE A 16 -19.88 -9.57 -8.34
N SER A 17 -19.67 -8.93 -9.47
CA SER A 17 -18.57 -9.29 -10.40
C SER A 17 -17.79 -8.06 -10.81
N LEU A 18 -16.49 -8.16 -10.67
CA LEU A 18 -15.52 -7.25 -11.30
C LEU A 18 -15.21 -7.81 -12.69
N LYS A 19 -15.41 -7.02 -13.76
CA LYS A 19 -15.29 -7.49 -15.14
C LYS A 19 -14.32 -6.64 -15.94
N ASP A 20 -13.31 -7.29 -16.49
CA ASP A 20 -12.41 -6.77 -17.53
C ASP A 20 -11.78 -5.39 -17.19
N ILE A 21 -11.28 -5.25 -15.99
CA ILE A 21 -10.60 -4.02 -15.56
C ILE A 21 -9.20 -3.99 -16.14
N SER A 22 -8.89 -2.94 -16.90
CA SER A 22 -7.58 -2.74 -17.50
C SER A 22 -7.16 -1.27 -17.36
N PHE A 23 -5.96 -1.04 -16.87
CA PHE A 23 -5.33 0.29 -16.77
C PHE A 23 -3.84 0.15 -16.51
N SER A 24 -3.11 1.24 -16.70
CA SER A 24 -1.69 1.32 -16.32
C SER A 24 -1.38 2.62 -15.58
N VAL A 25 -0.32 2.59 -14.77
CA VAL A 25 0.22 3.75 -14.07
C VAL A 25 1.68 3.90 -14.44
N GLU A 26 2.05 5.05 -15.00
CA GLU A 26 3.43 5.36 -15.34
C GLU A 26 4.24 5.79 -14.11
N GLN A 27 5.53 5.49 -14.12
CA GLN A 27 6.45 5.98 -13.08
C GLN A 27 6.41 7.51 -13.01
N GLY A 28 6.47 8.06 -11.79
CA GLY A 28 6.48 9.49 -11.55
C GLY A 28 5.12 10.17 -11.72
N THR A 29 4.03 9.41 -11.91
CA THR A 29 2.67 9.97 -12.05
C THR A 29 1.81 9.66 -10.83
N ILE A 30 0.74 10.43 -10.68
CA ILE A 30 -0.33 10.17 -9.71
C ILE A 30 -1.59 9.83 -10.50
N MET A 31 -2.18 8.67 -10.20
CA MET A 31 -3.44 8.24 -10.79
C MET A 31 -4.57 8.28 -9.76
N GLY A 32 -5.65 8.99 -10.06
CA GLY A 32 -6.89 8.96 -9.27
C GLY A 32 -7.74 7.76 -9.65
N PHE A 33 -8.11 6.91 -8.67
CA PHE A 33 -9.00 5.77 -8.87
C PHE A 33 -10.37 6.08 -8.26
N ILE A 34 -11.31 6.56 -9.08
CA ILE A 34 -12.61 7.06 -8.66
C ILE A 34 -13.75 6.17 -9.15
N GLY A 35 -14.86 6.20 -8.46
CA GLY A 35 -16.07 5.46 -8.83
C GLY A 35 -17.08 5.43 -7.68
N ARG A 36 -18.32 5.03 -7.98
CA ARG A 36 -19.40 4.90 -6.99
C ARG A 36 -19.06 3.83 -5.95
N ASN A 37 -19.70 3.90 -4.79
CA ASN A 37 -19.64 2.81 -3.81
C ASN A 37 -20.21 1.53 -4.43
N GLY A 38 -19.53 0.40 -4.21
CA GLY A 38 -19.88 -0.87 -4.84
C GLY A 38 -19.37 -1.07 -6.28
N ALA A 39 -18.68 -0.10 -6.88
CA ALA A 39 -18.13 -0.23 -8.23
C ALA A 39 -16.91 -1.16 -8.36
N GLY A 40 -16.44 -1.75 -7.26
CA GLY A 40 -15.30 -2.69 -7.27
C GLY A 40 -13.93 -2.08 -6.99
N LYS A 41 -13.84 -0.79 -6.61
CA LYS A 41 -12.56 -0.13 -6.31
C LYS A 41 -11.73 -0.90 -5.29
N THR A 42 -12.34 -1.22 -4.16
CA THR A 42 -11.65 -1.97 -3.08
C THR A 42 -11.24 -3.37 -3.52
N THR A 43 -12.08 -4.05 -4.29
CA THR A 43 -11.75 -5.37 -4.84
C THR A 43 -10.57 -5.28 -5.80
N THR A 44 -10.54 -4.30 -6.68
CA THR A 44 -9.42 -4.05 -7.60
C THR A 44 -8.14 -3.79 -6.82
N LEU A 45 -8.14 -2.88 -5.83
CA LEU A 45 -6.96 -2.59 -5.01
C LEU A 45 -6.48 -3.81 -4.22
N LYS A 46 -7.40 -4.59 -3.64
CA LYS A 46 -7.04 -5.84 -2.94
C LYS A 46 -6.46 -6.88 -3.89
N SER A 47 -6.93 -6.95 -5.12
CA SER A 47 -6.37 -7.85 -6.15
C SER A 47 -4.96 -7.41 -6.56
N ILE A 48 -4.73 -6.12 -6.74
CA ILE A 48 -3.41 -5.53 -7.02
C ILE A 48 -2.39 -5.87 -5.93
N LEU A 49 -2.83 -5.95 -4.68
CA LEU A 49 -1.99 -6.31 -3.53
C LEU A 49 -1.92 -7.82 -3.25
N ASN A 50 -2.52 -8.63 -4.10
CA ASN A 50 -2.67 -10.09 -3.92
C ASN A 50 -3.34 -10.50 -2.59
N LEU A 51 -4.18 -9.62 -2.04
CA LEU A 51 -5.03 -9.90 -0.87
C LEU A 51 -6.33 -10.61 -1.27
N VAL A 52 -6.70 -10.52 -2.53
CA VAL A 52 -7.81 -11.21 -3.17
C VAL A 52 -7.31 -11.74 -4.51
N HIS A 53 -7.34 -13.05 -4.70
CA HIS A 53 -6.94 -13.63 -5.98
C HIS A 53 -8.00 -13.37 -7.04
N PRO A 54 -7.64 -12.78 -8.19
CA PRO A 54 -8.56 -12.59 -9.30
C PRO A 54 -8.99 -13.94 -9.89
N SER A 55 -10.14 -13.98 -10.56
CA SER A 55 -10.60 -15.15 -11.31
C SER A 55 -9.86 -15.26 -12.64
N ARG A 56 -9.43 -14.13 -13.21
CA ARG A 56 -8.54 -14.01 -14.37
C ARG A 56 -8.01 -12.60 -14.50
N GLY A 57 -7.07 -12.42 -15.41
CA GLY A 57 -6.37 -11.17 -15.69
C GLY A 57 -4.92 -11.23 -15.25
N GLU A 58 -4.17 -10.20 -15.59
CA GLU A 58 -2.75 -10.12 -15.33
C GLU A 58 -2.44 -8.81 -14.60
N ILE A 59 -1.61 -8.90 -13.58
CA ILE A 59 -1.12 -7.75 -12.81
C ILE A 59 0.40 -7.78 -12.84
N ARG A 60 1.02 -6.67 -13.26
CA ARG A 60 2.47 -6.48 -13.28
C ARG A 60 2.87 -5.21 -12.55
N PHE A 61 3.93 -5.30 -11.77
CA PHE A 61 4.63 -4.15 -11.21
C PHE A 61 6.05 -4.10 -11.77
N PHE A 62 6.45 -2.96 -12.30
CA PHE A 62 7.79 -2.77 -12.86
C PHE A 62 8.17 -3.84 -13.89
N GLY A 63 7.19 -4.33 -14.65
CA GLY A 63 7.33 -5.43 -15.61
C GLY A 63 7.28 -6.83 -15.02
N MET A 64 7.34 -6.99 -13.70
CA MET A 64 7.27 -8.30 -13.02
C MET A 64 5.83 -8.75 -12.81
N GLU A 65 5.52 -10.01 -13.11
CA GLU A 65 4.21 -10.62 -12.82
C GLU A 65 4.02 -10.78 -11.31
N LEU A 66 2.89 -10.29 -10.79
CA LEU A 66 2.59 -10.33 -9.35
C LEU A 66 2.60 -11.74 -8.77
N GLU A 67 1.95 -12.69 -9.43
CA GLU A 67 1.85 -14.07 -8.93
C GLU A 67 3.20 -14.78 -8.79
N LYS A 68 4.16 -14.44 -9.66
CA LYS A 68 5.48 -15.09 -9.67
C LYS A 68 6.52 -14.38 -8.81
N ASN A 69 6.32 -13.09 -8.54
CA ASN A 69 7.32 -12.23 -7.90
C ASN A 69 6.73 -11.45 -6.72
N GLU A 70 5.73 -11.98 -6.04
CA GLU A 70 4.97 -11.27 -5.01
C GLU A 70 5.86 -10.66 -3.92
N LEU A 71 6.80 -11.43 -3.40
CA LEU A 71 7.68 -10.98 -2.33
C LEU A 71 8.58 -9.83 -2.79
N GLU A 72 9.16 -9.94 -3.98
CA GLU A 72 10.05 -8.94 -4.56
C GLU A 72 9.30 -7.64 -4.87
N ILE A 73 8.08 -7.76 -5.41
CA ILE A 73 7.20 -6.61 -5.67
C ILE A 73 6.81 -5.94 -4.35
N LYS A 74 6.40 -6.70 -3.34
CA LYS A 74 5.97 -6.15 -2.05
C LYS A 74 7.08 -5.42 -1.28
N LYS A 75 8.34 -5.72 -1.55
CA LYS A 75 9.48 -4.95 -1.02
C LYS A 75 9.63 -3.57 -1.66
N GLN A 76 9.08 -3.37 -2.86
CA GLN A 76 9.23 -2.15 -3.65
C GLN A 76 7.98 -1.26 -3.64
N ILE A 77 6.89 -1.69 -3.00
CA ILE A 77 5.63 -0.93 -2.96
C ILE A 77 5.23 -0.62 -1.53
N GLY A 78 4.84 0.62 -1.28
CA GLY A 78 4.19 1.05 -0.04
C GLY A 78 2.67 1.00 -0.16
N PHE A 79 1.99 0.56 0.89
CA PHE A 79 0.54 0.54 0.96
C PHE A 79 0.02 1.17 2.24
N VAL A 80 -0.96 2.06 2.10
CA VAL A 80 -1.65 2.71 3.21
C VAL A 80 -3.15 2.55 3.06
N SER A 81 -3.77 1.83 4.00
CA SER A 81 -5.23 1.60 4.03
C SER A 81 -5.95 2.44 5.08
N GLY A 82 -5.34 3.50 5.55
CA GLY A 82 -5.79 4.31 6.68
C GLY A 82 -4.69 4.48 7.71
N GLY A 83 -5.05 4.70 8.96
CA GLY A 83 -4.08 4.84 10.05
C GLY A 83 -3.58 3.49 10.60
N ILE A 84 -2.58 3.56 11.46
CA ILE A 84 -2.04 2.40 12.18
C ILE A 84 -2.95 2.07 13.37
N ASP A 85 -3.59 0.90 13.31
CA ASP A 85 -4.47 0.39 14.36
C ASP A 85 -4.00 -0.93 14.98
N TYR A 86 -2.76 -1.33 14.68
CA TYR A 86 -2.09 -2.49 15.26
C TYR A 86 -1.00 -2.05 16.26
N TYR A 87 -0.65 -2.92 17.20
CA TYR A 87 0.33 -2.65 18.25
C TYR A 87 0.10 -1.34 19.01
N VAL A 88 -1.16 -1.01 19.26
CA VAL A 88 -1.62 0.29 19.78
C VAL A 88 -0.94 0.74 21.10
N LYS A 89 -0.40 -0.19 21.87
CA LYS A 89 0.34 0.06 23.13
C LYS A 89 1.85 0.06 22.97
N LYS A 90 2.39 -0.15 21.78
CA LYS A 90 3.83 -0.07 21.53
C LYS A 90 4.21 1.31 21.01
N LYS A 91 5.36 1.82 21.44
CA LYS A 91 5.87 3.09 20.91
C LYS A 91 6.08 2.98 19.39
N ILE A 92 5.77 4.04 18.65
CA ILE A 92 5.95 4.05 17.20
C ILE A 92 7.40 3.79 16.80
N LYS A 93 8.39 4.22 17.59
CA LYS A 93 9.79 3.82 17.42
C LYS A 93 9.98 2.29 17.38
N THR A 94 9.27 1.56 18.23
CA THR A 94 9.34 0.08 18.26
C THR A 94 8.70 -0.50 16.99
N ILE A 95 7.54 0.04 16.56
CA ILE A 95 6.86 -0.39 15.34
C ILE A 95 7.75 -0.15 14.14
N THR A 96 8.34 1.04 14.01
CA THR A 96 9.29 1.38 12.95
C THR A 96 10.48 0.43 12.92
N ASN A 97 11.07 0.13 14.09
CA ASN A 97 12.21 -0.79 14.19
C ASN A 97 11.90 -2.22 13.73
N VAL A 98 10.65 -2.66 13.87
CA VAL A 98 10.21 -3.96 13.34
C VAL A 98 9.94 -3.82 11.83
N THR A 99 9.21 -2.80 11.40
CA THR A 99 8.82 -2.60 10.00
C THR A 99 10.03 -2.52 9.07
N ARG A 100 11.04 -1.72 9.41
CA ARG A 100 12.24 -1.54 8.56
C ARG A 100 13.02 -2.83 8.30
N ARG A 101 12.85 -3.90 9.12
CA ARG A 101 13.51 -5.20 8.91
C ARG A 101 12.95 -5.99 7.73
N PHE A 102 11.77 -5.60 7.23
CA PHE A 102 11.15 -6.24 6.08
C PHE A 102 11.58 -5.62 4.75
N TYR A 103 12.31 -4.49 4.79
CA TYR A 103 12.69 -3.72 3.61
C TYR A 103 14.20 -3.56 3.55
N ASP A 104 14.82 -4.17 2.54
CA ASP A 104 16.27 -4.14 2.37
C ASP A 104 16.77 -2.72 2.00
N ASP A 105 15.93 -1.95 1.28
CA ASP A 105 16.19 -0.58 0.80
C ASP A 105 15.59 0.50 1.71
N TRP A 106 15.46 0.24 3.01
CA TRP A 106 14.94 1.23 3.95
C TRP A 106 15.77 2.52 3.95
N ASP A 107 15.10 3.65 3.68
CA ASP A 107 15.68 4.99 3.68
C ASP A 107 15.45 5.72 5.02
N GLU A 108 16.45 5.65 5.89
CA GLU A 108 16.40 6.32 7.20
C GLU A 108 16.34 7.85 7.09
N GLN A 109 16.91 8.45 6.04
CA GLN A 109 16.86 9.90 5.83
C GLN A 109 15.44 10.33 5.41
N ALA A 110 14.80 9.59 4.52
CA ALA A 110 13.40 9.81 4.15
C ALA A 110 12.50 9.66 5.37
N TYR A 111 12.67 8.59 6.17
CA TYR A 111 11.93 8.39 7.41
C TYR A 111 12.03 9.59 8.35
N ARG A 112 13.24 10.04 8.67
CA ARG A 112 13.45 11.21 9.55
C ARG A 112 12.86 12.49 8.98
N ARG A 113 12.98 12.71 7.68
CA ARG A 113 12.38 13.87 7.01
C ARG A 113 10.86 13.88 7.15
N TYR A 114 10.19 12.75 6.91
CA TYR A 114 8.74 12.68 7.04
C TYR A 114 8.27 12.75 8.50
N MET A 115 8.99 12.14 9.43
CA MET A 115 8.69 12.28 10.87
C MET A 115 8.74 13.75 11.31
N ALA A 116 9.73 14.50 10.87
CA ALA A 116 9.85 15.92 11.16
C ALA A 116 8.77 16.74 10.45
N GLN A 117 8.55 16.49 9.15
CA GLN A 117 7.54 17.21 8.34
C GLN A 117 6.12 17.03 8.88
N PHE A 118 5.80 15.85 9.39
CA PHE A 118 4.49 15.54 9.96
C PHE A 118 4.40 15.77 11.47
N GLU A 119 5.46 16.27 12.08
CA GLU A 119 5.53 16.57 13.54
C GLU A 119 5.17 15.35 14.40
N LEU A 120 5.72 14.19 14.04
CA LEU A 120 5.47 12.91 14.73
C LEU A 120 6.53 12.68 15.80
N ASP A 121 6.08 12.22 16.97
CA ASP A 121 6.92 11.89 18.12
C ASP A 121 7.07 10.39 18.29
N GLU A 122 8.27 9.86 18.09
CA GLU A 122 8.59 8.43 18.19
C GLU A 122 8.32 7.82 19.58
N SER A 123 8.23 8.63 20.62
CA SER A 123 7.98 8.17 21.99
C SER A 123 6.51 7.84 22.25
N LYS A 124 5.61 8.32 21.40
CA LYS A 124 4.16 8.07 21.49
C LYS A 124 3.78 6.69 21.01
N THR A 125 2.62 6.24 21.46
CA THR A 125 1.96 5.01 20.99
C THR A 125 0.84 5.36 20.00
N PRO A 126 0.39 4.44 19.11
CA PRO A 126 -0.69 4.72 18.16
C PRO A 126 -1.99 5.22 18.82
N ASP A 127 -2.34 4.74 20.00
CA ASP A 127 -3.53 5.21 20.72
C ASP A 127 -3.40 6.65 21.26
N GLN A 128 -2.21 7.21 21.31
CA GLN A 128 -1.95 8.62 21.64
C GLN A 128 -1.95 9.53 20.41
N LEU A 129 -2.05 8.97 19.21
CA LEU A 129 -2.09 9.74 17.97
C LEU A 129 -3.52 10.06 17.56
N SER A 130 -3.76 11.24 17.02
CA SER A 130 -5.02 11.53 16.31
C SER A 130 -5.16 10.67 15.07
N ALA A 131 -6.38 10.55 14.54
CA ALA A 131 -6.62 9.80 13.30
C ALA A 131 -5.74 10.30 12.14
N GLY A 132 -5.60 11.62 11.98
CA GLY A 132 -4.72 12.21 10.97
C GLY A 132 -3.24 11.89 11.20
N MET A 133 -2.76 11.90 12.44
CA MET A 133 -1.37 11.54 12.76
C MET A 133 -1.10 10.04 12.50
N LYS A 134 -2.07 9.17 12.76
CA LYS A 134 -1.95 7.74 12.40
C LYS A 134 -1.76 7.53 10.90
N VAL A 135 -2.52 8.27 10.07
CA VAL A 135 -2.37 8.23 8.60
C VAL A 135 -1.02 8.79 8.17
N LYS A 136 -0.59 9.91 8.73
CA LYS A 136 0.73 10.51 8.47
C LYS A 136 1.87 9.54 8.80
N TYR A 137 1.76 8.82 9.93
CA TYR A 137 2.75 7.82 10.30
C TYR A 137 2.73 6.62 9.34
N ALA A 138 1.56 6.12 8.95
CA ALA A 138 1.44 5.06 7.94
C ALA A 138 2.08 5.47 6.60
N LEU A 139 1.84 6.72 6.16
CA LEU A 139 2.49 7.29 4.98
C LEU A 139 4.01 7.38 5.15
N THR A 140 4.49 7.81 6.33
CA THR A 140 5.93 7.85 6.64
C THR A 140 6.58 6.49 6.43
N LEU A 141 5.98 5.43 6.97
CA LEU A 141 6.50 4.07 6.80
C LEU A 141 6.50 3.65 5.32
N ALA A 142 5.39 3.89 4.60
CA ALA A 142 5.23 3.50 3.20
C ALA A 142 6.15 4.28 2.22
N LEU A 143 6.60 5.47 2.59
CA LEU A 143 7.46 6.33 1.77
C LEU A 143 8.95 6.23 2.15
N SER A 144 9.29 5.34 3.06
CA SER A 144 10.66 5.17 3.57
C SER A 144 11.36 3.92 3.03
N HIS A 145 10.82 3.31 1.98
CA HIS A 145 11.41 2.15 1.30
C HIS A 145 11.04 2.11 -0.18
#